data_0cba769af68111efa87b32f915060801
#
_entry.id   0cba769af68111efa87b32f915060801
#
_cell.length_a   1.000
_cell.length_b   1.000
_cell.length_c   1.000
_cell.angle_alpha   90.00
_cell.angle_beta   90.00
_cell.angle_gamma   90.00
#
_symmetry.space_group_name_H-M   'P 1'
#
loop_
_entity.id
_entity.type
_entity.pdbx_description
1 polymer ?
#
loop_
_entity_poly.entity_id
_entity_poly.type
_entity_poly.pdbx_seq_one_letter_code
_entity_poly.pdbx_strand_id
1 'polypeptide(L)'
;MLPMHLATQAGGDDPHPRLSSVGARMRHVTSLTPNAYATEPEQDTSKAQASDMLPPPPPRWTTWEFYIYYAAAALVIPYMIYVPMYLSSPSRPEYAKYYYYLVDGWMGGRMRDNSDHQYRLLRDHGLLLLVLMLSYGALSRLMRWIASRSGPHAQQVRMAFLGVTGAVFVAALHGINAVKLFVLSVLNYVLASSAAWLPPHIVQPMIWAYNGGMLFLVFYTNGMPFATFWPSLAWLDTYAGLVPRWYISYNFTMLRLVSFALDYVWARNRRGTRPAPTGVPSKDRMNQPHELPAYSLTAQLLYLSYPPLFIAGPIVTFNDFWSQVCKPLHIPVRAMAVYACRCLFAVLSIEFILHYMYVNAIKTAGVWDAYTPMEMAILSFWSLEFVWFKLVVPWRLFRLWALLDGVDVPENVIRSITNSPSALRFWRAWHRSYNLWVVRYIYIPLGGAKRQLVSSLVVFTFVALWHDLSFTLLAWAWLIVLFLVPEIVGRSLVPSRVYGRRPWFRHVRALGTVANVFMMISANLVGFVIGLDGVQFVWSQMMETGAGRVCLLQLIVVLFIAAQLMYEYRAEEWRRGIWKPY
;
A
#
# COMPACT_ATOMS: atom_id res chain seq x y z
N MET A 1 -32.76 -35.55 -12.54
CA MET A 1 -33.64 -36.23 -11.57
C MET A 1 -33.31 -35.71 -10.18
N LEU A 2 -34.22 -34.91 -9.64
CA LEU A 2 -34.33 -34.61 -8.21
C LEU A 2 -34.83 -35.87 -7.47
N PRO A 3 -34.75 -35.98 -6.11
CA PRO A 3 -35.61 -35.16 -5.29
C PRO A 3 -34.99 -34.61 -3.97
N MET A 4 -35.66 -33.53 -3.55
CA MET A 4 -35.85 -33.02 -2.21
C MET A 4 -36.08 -34.07 -1.10
N HIS A 5 -35.65 -33.75 0.14
CA HIS A 5 -36.49 -33.98 1.30
C HIS A 5 -36.28 -32.91 2.40
N LEU A 6 -37.40 -32.39 2.83
CA LEU A 6 -37.67 -31.57 4.02
C LEU A 6 -37.59 -32.44 5.31
N ALA A 7 -37.33 -31.78 6.42
CA ALA A 7 -37.96 -31.90 7.73
C ALA A 7 -36.89 -31.65 8.83
N THR A 8 -37.08 -31.09 9.92
CA THR A 8 -38.11 -30.56 10.82
C THR A 8 -37.38 -30.14 12.08
N GLN A 9 -37.94 -29.17 12.76
CA GLN A 9 -37.50 -28.60 14.06
C GLN A 9 -37.38 -29.64 15.18
N ALA A 10 -36.37 -29.46 16.03
CA ALA A 10 -36.52 -29.72 17.48
C ALA A 10 -35.57 -28.84 18.25
N GLY A 11 -36.09 -28.12 19.24
CA GLY A 11 -35.38 -27.22 20.11
C GLY A 11 -34.54 -27.95 21.15
N GLY A 12 -33.47 -27.30 21.60
CA GLY A 12 -32.63 -27.68 22.70
C GLY A 12 -31.89 -26.44 23.19
N ASP A 13 -32.33 -25.91 24.32
CA ASP A 13 -31.65 -24.86 25.09
C ASP A 13 -30.30 -25.38 25.57
N ASP A 14 -29.21 -24.71 25.15
CA ASP A 14 -27.90 -24.82 25.77
C ASP A 14 -27.39 -23.42 26.18
N PRO A 15 -26.96 -23.24 27.44
CA PRO A 15 -26.60 -21.94 27.96
C PRO A 15 -25.19 -21.57 27.52
N HIS A 16 -25.06 -20.72 26.50
CA HIS A 16 -23.79 -20.08 26.19
C HIS A 16 -23.35 -19.11 27.30
N PRO A 17 -22.13 -19.20 27.83
CA PRO A 17 -21.66 -18.22 28.80
C PRO A 17 -21.59 -16.84 28.15
N ARG A 18 -22.32 -15.89 28.74
CA ARG A 18 -22.24 -14.46 28.38
C ARG A 18 -20.83 -13.95 28.58
N LEU A 19 -20.06 -13.88 27.50
CA LEU A 19 -18.81 -13.14 27.48
C LEU A 19 -19.11 -11.67 27.79
N SER A 20 -18.47 -11.15 28.84
CA SER A 20 -18.70 -9.81 29.37
C SER A 20 -18.66 -8.76 28.25
N SER A 21 -19.59 -7.82 28.30
CA SER A 21 -19.73 -6.70 27.36
C SER A 21 -18.47 -5.83 27.19
N VAL A 22 -17.54 -5.92 28.16
CA VAL A 22 -16.24 -5.25 28.16
C VAL A 22 -15.26 -5.91 27.17
N GLY A 23 -15.24 -7.25 27.09
CA GLY A 23 -14.38 -7.97 26.14
C GLY A 23 -14.82 -7.76 24.66
N ALA A 24 -16.13 -7.61 24.42
CA ALA A 24 -16.67 -7.28 23.09
C ALA A 24 -16.34 -5.82 22.70
N ARG A 25 -16.42 -4.87 23.65
CA ARG A 25 -16.02 -3.47 23.41
C ARG A 25 -14.53 -3.29 23.18
N MET A 26 -13.64 -4.04 23.88
CA MET A 26 -12.20 -4.00 23.61
C MET A 26 -11.83 -4.62 22.26
N ARG A 27 -12.54 -5.65 21.77
CA ARG A 27 -12.33 -6.21 20.45
C ARG A 27 -12.59 -5.19 19.34
N HIS A 28 -13.59 -4.33 19.46
CA HIS A 28 -13.86 -3.24 18.52
C HIS A 28 -12.80 -2.12 18.57
N VAL A 29 -12.14 -1.90 19.69
CA VAL A 29 -11.14 -0.82 19.85
C VAL A 29 -9.76 -1.21 19.32
N THR A 30 -9.38 -2.49 19.40
CA THR A 30 -8.09 -2.98 18.91
C THR A 30 -8.10 -3.38 17.44
N SER A 31 -9.26 -3.65 16.85
CA SER A 31 -9.44 -3.95 15.43
C SER A 31 -9.76 -2.70 14.62
N LEU A 32 -8.92 -1.67 14.69
CA LEU A 32 -8.85 -0.64 13.65
C LEU A 32 -8.15 -1.23 12.40
N THR A 33 -8.58 -2.44 12.05
CA THR A 33 -8.37 -3.01 10.73
C THR A 33 -9.24 -2.24 9.73
N PRO A 34 -8.82 -2.15 8.47
CA PRO A 34 -9.49 -1.38 7.42
C PRO A 34 -10.97 -1.69 7.22
N ASN A 35 -11.46 -2.79 7.73
CA ASN A 35 -12.85 -3.26 7.59
C ASN A 35 -13.70 -3.09 8.86
N ALA A 36 -13.21 -2.39 9.89
CA ALA A 36 -13.99 -2.21 11.13
C ALA A 36 -15.27 -1.37 10.95
N TYR A 37 -15.46 -0.74 9.79
CA TYR A 37 -16.61 0.07 9.42
C TYR A 37 -17.47 -0.55 8.30
N ALA A 38 -16.95 -1.54 7.60
CA ALA A 38 -17.77 -2.41 6.79
C ALA A 38 -18.47 -3.37 7.76
N THR A 39 -19.79 -3.18 7.93
CA THR A 39 -20.62 -4.17 8.61
C THR A 39 -20.28 -5.56 8.08
N GLU A 40 -19.82 -6.42 8.97
CA GLU A 40 -19.44 -7.80 8.73
C GLU A 40 -20.06 -8.44 7.48
N PRO A 41 -19.27 -8.97 6.52
CA PRO A 41 -18.96 -10.38 6.52
C PRO A 41 -17.68 -10.76 5.73
N GLU A 42 -16.48 -10.29 6.09
CA GLU A 42 -15.26 -11.03 5.69
C GLU A 42 -15.15 -12.33 6.54
N GLN A 43 -16.08 -12.52 7.48
CA GLN A 43 -16.12 -13.70 8.33
C GLN A 43 -16.53 -14.98 7.58
N ASP A 44 -17.34 -14.91 6.51
CA ASP A 44 -17.83 -16.13 5.87
C ASP A 44 -16.78 -16.82 4.98
N THR A 45 -15.97 -16.08 4.23
CA THR A 45 -14.87 -16.69 3.47
C THR A 45 -13.69 -17.07 4.36
N SER A 46 -13.50 -16.38 5.49
CA SER A 46 -12.49 -16.75 6.49
C SER A 46 -12.97 -17.91 7.36
N LYS A 47 -14.26 -18.05 7.65
CA LYS A 47 -14.81 -19.21 8.35
C LYS A 47 -14.76 -20.48 7.52
N ALA A 48 -15.02 -20.40 6.22
CA ALA A 48 -14.86 -21.53 5.30
C ALA A 48 -13.38 -21.93 5.14
N GLN A 49 -12.43 -20.97 5.18
CA GLN A 49 -11.01 -21.27 5.24
C GLN A 49 -10.54 -21.72 6.64
N ALA A 50 -11.26 -21.32 7.70
CA ALA A 50 -10.96 -21.70 9.07
C ALA A 50 -11.35 -23.15 9.38
N SER A 51 -12.40 -23.69 8.76
CA SER A 51 -12.80 -25.08 8.94
C SER A 51 -11.75 -26.09 8.47
N ASP A 52 -10.93 -25.70 7.48
CA ASP A 52 -9.83 -26.51 6.94
C ASP A 52 -8.47 -26.29 7.64
N MET A 53 -8.38 -25.33 8.57
CA MET A 53 -7.15 -25.03 9.28
C MET A 53 -7.06 -25.83 10.58
N LEU A 54 -5.89 -26.41 10.80
CA LEU A 54 -5.56 -27.05 12.09
C LEU A 54 -5.79 -26.06 13.25
N PRO A 55 -6.33 -26.50 14.40
CA PRO A 55 -6.49 -25.63 15.56
C PRO A 55 -5.17 -24.96 15.94
N PRO A 56 -5.22 -23.72 16.46
CA PRO A 56 -4.00 -23.02 16.84
C PRO A 56 -3.22 -23.82 17.87
N PRO A 57 -1.89 -23.91 17.74
CA PRO A 57 -1.08 -24.61 18.73
C PRO A 57 -1.17 -23.92 20.09
N PRO A 58 -0.89 -24.64 21.19
CA PRO A 58 -0.84 -24.04 22.52
C PRO A 58 0.17 -22.88 22.57
N PRO A 59 -0.05 -21.88 23.44
CA PRO A 59 0.84 -20.72 23.55
C PRO A 59 2.23 -21.16 24.05
N ARG A 60 3.28 -20.58 23.45
CA ARG A 60 4.68 -20.87 23.80
C ARG A 60 5.38 -19.72 24.54
N TRP A 61 4.67 -18.63 24.81
CA TRP A 61 5.23 -17.43 25.43
C TRP A 61 6.00 -17.68 26.73
N THR A 62 5.65 -18.73 27.48
CA THR A 62 6.24 -19.12 28.78
C THR A 62 7.20 -20.28 28.70
N THR A 63 7.68 -20.67 27.52
CA THR A 63 8.68 -21.74 27.37
C THR A 63 10.10 -21.17 27.50
N TRP A 64 11.06 -22.04 27.92
CA TRP A 64 12.48 -21.67 28.02
C TRP A 64 13.05 -21.14 26.72
N GLU A 65 12.64 -21.72 25.60
CA GLU A 65 12.98 -21.24 24.25
C GLU A 65 12.61 -19.77 24.07
N PHE A 66 11.41 -19.35 24.51
CA PHE A 66 10.94 -17.96 24.37
C PHE A 66 11.62 -17.00 25.34
N TYR A 67 11.99 -17.45 26.54
CA TYR A 67 12.79 -16.60 27.43
C TYR A 67 14.16 -16.26 26.85
N ILE A 68 14.81 -17.22 26.13
CA ILE A 68 16.04 -16.95 25.38
C ILE A 68 15.76 -15.93 24.24
N TYR A 69 14.64 -16.07 23.53
CA TYR A 69 14.26 -15.12 22.47
C TYR A 69 13.98 -13.72 23.01
N TYR A 70 13.38 -13.59 24.19
CA TYR A 70 13.18 -12.29 24.83
C TYR A 70 14.51 -11.67 25.26
N ALA A 71 15.42 -12.42 25.84
CA ALA A 71 16.74 -11.94 26.20
C ALA A 71 17.51 -11.46 24.95
N ALA A 72 17.48 -12.24 23.88
CA ALA A 72 18.09 -11.84 22.60
C ALA A 72 17.44 -10.56 22.04
N ALA A 73 16.11 -10.46 22.03
CA ALA A 73 15.41 -9.27 21.56
C ALA A 73 15.73 -8.02 22.41
N ALA A 74 15.83 -8.18 23.74
CA ALA A 74 16.18 -7.11 24.67
C ALA A 74 17.60 -6.56 24.45
N LEU A 75 18.51 -7.36 23.90
CA LEU A 75 19.87 -6.93 23.53
C LEU A 75 19.92 -6.38 22.10
N VAL A 76 19.31 -7.07 21.14
CA VAL A 76 19.42 -6.76 19.72
C VAL A 76 18.66 -5.48 19.36
N ILE A 77 17.43 -5.28 19.88
CA ILE A 77 16.63 -4.11 19.51
C ILE A 77 17.29 -2.79 19.93
N PRO A 78 17.77 -2.60 21.17
CA PRO A 78 18.52 -1.39 21.54
C PRO A 78 19.81 -1.22 20.72
N TYR A 79 20.52 -2.30 20.43
CA TYR A 79 21.73 -2.27 19.61
C TYR A 79 21.43 -1.79 18.19
N MET A 80 20.37 -2.28 17.56
CA MET A 80 19.93 -1.84 16.22
C MET A 80 19.53 -0.36 16.19
N ILE A 81 19.06 0.22 17.28
CA ILE A 81 18.76 1.65 17.40
C ILE A 81 20.04 2.44 17.69
N TYR A 82 20.89 1.94 18.57
CA TYR A 82 22.11 2.62 19.00
C TYR A 82 23.11 2.79 17.84
N VAL A 83 23.33 1.74 17.04
CA VAL A 83 24.36 1.78 15.97
C VAL A 83 24.14 2.93 14.96
N PRO A 84 22.99 3.11 14.32
CA PRO A 84 22.80 4.22 13.39
C PRO A 84 22.87 5.59 14.09
N MET A 85 22.45 5.70 15.34
CA MET A 85 22.61 6.93 16.13
C MET A 85 24.08 7.24 16.41
N TYR A 86 24.89 6.24 16.72
CA TYR A 86 26.33 6.35 16.90
C TYR A 86 27.04 6.75 15.60
N LEU A 87 26.69 6.10 14.49
CA LEU A 87 27.25 6.41 13.16
C LEU A 87 26.86 7.81 12.68
N SER A 88 25.77 8.36 13.21
CA SER A 88 25.28 9.73 12.94
C SER A 88 25.84 10.78 13.91
N SER A 89 26.82 10.41 14.76
CA SER A 89 27.45 11.36 15.69
C SER A 89 28.40 12.31 14.97
N PRO A 90 28.39 13.63 15.35
CA PRO A 90 29.38 14.60 14.83
C PRO A 90 30.84 14.22 15.13
N SER A 91 31.10 13.35 16.10
CA SER A 91 32.44 12.87 16.45
C SER A 91 33.01 11.86 15.45
N ARG A 92 32.19 11.33 14.54
CA ARG A 92 32.63 10.36 13.54
C ARG A 92 33.29 11.04 12.34
N PRO A 93 34.43 10.53 11.83
CA PRO A 93 35.11 11.13 10.68
C PRO A 93 34.24 11.15 9.41
N GLU A 94 33.34 10.17 9.25
CA GLU A 94 32.42 10.09 8.12
C GLU A 94 31.36 11.20 8.13
N TYR A 95 31.11 11.83 9.30
CA TYR A 95 30.09 12.88 9.44
C TYR A 95 30.32 14.04 8.47
N ALA A 96 31.56 14.46 8.27
CA ALA A 96 31.93 15.53 7.34
C ALA A 96 31.53 15.21 5.88
N LYS A 97 31.46 13.90 5.49
CA LYS A 97 31.16 13.49 4.12
C LYS A 97 29.68 13.63 3.75
N TYR A 98 28.77 13.72 4.74
CA TYR A 98 27.33 13.85 4.49
C TYR A 98 26.69 15.06 5.20
N TYR A 99 27.49 15.85 5.95
CA TYR A 99 27.01 17.02 6.69
C TYR A 99 26.24 18.02 5.83
N TYR A 100 26.65 18.23 4.57
CA TYR A 100 26.00 19.17 3.65
C TYR A 100 24.57 18.78 3.24
N TYR A 101 24.13 17.54 3.55
CA TYR A 101 22.73 17.13 3.42
C TYR A 101 21.89 17.46 4.65
N LEU A 102 22.51 17.87 5.74
CA LEU A 102 21.83 18.15 6.99
C LEU A 102 21.43 19.62 7.07
N VAL A 103 20.33 19.89 7.77
CA VAL A 103 19.83 21.23 8.08
C VAL A 103 19.43 21.29 9.55
N ASP A 104 19.21 22.50 10.09
CA ASP A 104 18.73 22.66 11.46
C ASP A 104 17.44 21.88 11.70
N GLY A 105 17.44 21.13 12.79
CA GLY A 105 16.30 20.30 13.20
C GLY A 105 15.57 20.88 14.40
N TRP A 106 14.38 20.39 14.65
CA TRP A 106 13.53 20.85 15.77
C TRP A 106 13.53 19.88 16.97
N MET A 107 14.07 18.66 16.82
CA MET A 107 14.13 17.65 17.88
C MET A 107 15.47 17.72 18.63
N GLY A 108 15.45 18.12 19.89
CA GLY A 108 16.60 18.05 20.80
C GLY A 108 17.86 18.81 20.34
N GLY A 109 17.70 19.88 19.55
CA GLY A 109 18.83 20.67 19.03
C GLY A 109 19.74 19.93 18.03
N ARG A 110 19.29 18.80 17.51
CA ARG A 110 20.04 18.01 16.52
C ARG A 110 19.76 18.50 15.10
N MET A 111 20.76 18.32 14.24
CA MET A 111 20.57 18.48 12.80
C MET A 111 19.56 17.46 12.28
N ARG A 112 18.97 17.73 11.13
CA ARG A 112 17.98 16.89 10.47
C ARG A 112 18.46 16.53 9.07
N ASP A 113 18.35 15.25 8.72
CA ASP A 113 18.60 14.76 7.38
C ASP A 113 17.55 15.32 6.39
N ASN A 114 18.01 16.06 5.39
CA ASN A 114 17.21 16.73 4.38
C ASN A 114 17.47 16.20 2.95
N SER A 115 18.13 15.06 2.85
CA SER A 115 18.60 14.49 1.58
C SER A 115 17.48 13.89 0.73
N ASP A 116 16.37 13.40 1.34
CA ASP A 116 15.23 12.85 0.58
C ASP A 116 14.30 13.95 0.07
N HIS A 117 14.31 14.18 -1.23
CA HIS A 117 13.50 15.23 -1.86
C HIS A 117 11.99 15.01 -1.72
N GLN A 118 11.52 13.74 -1.81
CA GLN A 118 10.08 13.46 -1.78
C GLN A 118 9.48 13.72 -0.40
N TYR A 119 10.14 13.22 0.65
CA TYR A 119 9.67 13.46 2.01
C TYR A 119 9.84 14.93 2.44
N ARG A 120 10.94 15.56 2.04
CA ARG A 120 11.16 17.00 2.24
C ARG A 120 10.01 17.83 1.68
N LEU A 121 9.60 17.57 0.45
CA LEU A 121 8.49 18.28 -0.19
C LEU A 121 7.18 18.10 0.60
N LEU A 122 6.86 16.87 1.01
CA LEU A 122 5.68 16.60 1.85
C LEU A 122 5.72 17.33 3.19
N ARG A 123 6.87 17.34 3.85
CA ARG A 123 7.06 17.98 5.15
C ARG A 123 6.96 19.50 5.06
N ASP A 124 7.66 20.11 4.09
CA ASP A 124 7.71 21.56 3.92
C ASP A 124 6.33 22.15 3.59
N HIS A 125 5.46 21.35 2.94
CA HIS A 125 4.07 21.72 2.66
C HIS A 125 3.06 21.08 3.63
N GLY A 126 3.53 20.41 4.68
CA GLY A 126 2.67 19.62 5.58
C GLY A 126 1.61 20.44 6.29
N LEU A 127 1.95 21.64 6.76
CA LEU A 127 0.98 22.55 7.40
C LEU A 127 -0.09 23.03 6.42
N LEU A 128 0.32 23.43 5.21
CA LEU A 128 -0.60 23.84 4.16
C LEU A 128 -1.56 22.71 3.80
N LEU A 129 -1.03 21.48 3.66
CA LEU A 129 -1.81 20.28 3.36
C LEU A 129 -2.79 19.95 4.49
N LEU A 130 -2.39 20.12 5.76
CA LEU A 130 -3.26 19.93 6.92
C LEU A 130 -4.41 20.95 6.94
N VAL A 131 -4.12 22.23 6.72
CA VAL A 131 -5.13 23.29 6.62
C VAL A 131 -6.10 23.00 5.49
N LEU A 132 -5.60 22.64 4.32
CA LEU A 132 -6.41 22.28 3.16
C LEU A 132 -7.33 21.08 3.46
N MET A 133 -6.79 20.04 4.09
CA MET A 133 -7.53 18.84 4.48
C MET A 133 -8.66 19.16 5.47
N LEU A 134 -8.38 19.97 6.48
CA LEU A 134 -9.39 20.34 7.49
C LEU A 134 -10.45 21.26 6.90
N SER A 135 -10.06 22.24 6.09
CA SER A 135 -10.97 23.16 5.40
C SER A 135 -11.90 22.41 4.44
N TYR A 136 -11.33 21.53 3.63
CA TYR A 136 -12.11 20.66 2.74
C TYR A 136 -13.07 19.76 3.54
N GLY A 137 -12.60 19.14 4.63
CA GLY A 137 -13.43 18.30 5.49
C GLY A 137 -14.60 19.06 6.13
N ALA A 138 -14.37 20.30 6.58
CA ALA A 138 -15.40 21.18 7.12
C ALA A 138 -16.43 21.56 6.02
N LEU A 139 -15.93 21.97 4.87
CA LEU A 139 -16.79 22.34 3.72
C LEU A 139 -17.59 21.13 3.21
N SER A 140 -16.98 19.94 3.14
CA SER A 140 -17.68 18.71 2.78
C SER A 140 -18.80 18.35 3.76
N ARG A 141 -18.58 18.56 5.07
CA ARG A 141 -19.62 18.35 6.08
C ARG A 141 -20.78 19.34 5.91
N LEU A 142 -20.45 20.61 5.68
CA LEU A 142 -21.45 21.64 5.39
C LEU A 142 -22.27 21.29 4.14
N MET A 143 -21.61 20.90 3.06
CA MET A 143 -22.31 20.53 1.81
C MET A 143 -23.18 19.27 1.99
N ARG A 144 -22.76 18.28 2.78
CA ARG A 144 -23.60 17.13 3.13
C ARG A 144 -24.83 17.53 3.95
N TRP A 145 -24.66 18.48 4.87
CA TRP A 145 -25.78 19.01 5.65
C TRP A 145 -26.77 19.78 4.75
N ILE A 146 -26.29 20.60 3.81
CA ILE A 146 -27.12 21.26 2.80
C ILE A 146 -27.83 20.20 1.94
N ALA A 147 -27.07 19.22 1.42
CA ALA A 147 -27.61 18.14 0.59
C ALA A 147 -28.71 17.36 1.32
N SER A 148 -28.57 17.08 2.63
CA SER A 148 -29.60 16.38 3.40
C SER A 148 -30.93 17.14 3.48
N ARG A 149 -30.93 18.44 3.23
CA ARG A 149 -32.12 19.31 3.19
C ARG A 149 -32.62 19.57 1.76
N SER A 150 -31.88 19.17 0.74
CA SER A 150 -32.19 19.42 -0.66
C SER A 150 -33.08 18.33 -1.28
N GLY A 151 -33.55 17.37 -0.51
CA GLY A 151 -34.46 16.32 -0.98
C GLY A 151 -33.91 15.55 -2.18
N PRO A 152 -34.65 15.52 -3.31
CA PRO A 152 -34.23 14.76 -4.50
C PRO A 152 -32.94 15.30 -5.17
N HIS A 153 -32.54 16.55 -4.87
CA HIS A 153 -31.32 17.17 -5.42
C HIS A 153 -30.06 16.92 -4.59
N ALA A 154 -30.14 16.15 -3.49
CA ALA A 154 -29.04 15.88 -2.58
C ALA A 154 -27.78 15.35 -3.30
N GLN A 155 -27.95 14.41 -4.22
CA GLN A 155 -26.86 13.85 -5.00
C GLN A 155 -26.23 14.88 -5.94
N GLN A 156 -27.04 15.72 -6.57
CA GLN A 156 -26.57 16.78 -7.49
C GLN A 156 -25.72 17.81 -6.74
N VAL A 157 -26.13 18.25 -5.55
CA VAL A 157 -25.38 19.16 -4.67
C VAL A 157 -24.01 18.52 -4.31
N ARG A 158 -24.00 17.24 -3.97
CA ARG A 158 -22.75 16.51 -3.68
C ARG A 158 -21.82 16.43 -4.89
N MET A 159 -22.36 16.08 -6.05
CA MET A 159 -21.59 16.00 -7.30
C MET A 159 -21.04 17.35 -7.74
N ALA A 160 -21.84 18.42 -7.63
CA ALA A 160 -21.39 19.78 -7.93
C ALA A 160 -20.24 20.21 -7.00
N PHE A 161 -20.35 19.95 -5.68
CA PHE A 161 -19.27 20.20 -4.73
C PHE A 161 -17.97 19.48 -5.11
N LEU A 162 -18.04 18.18 -5.41
CA LEU A 162 -16.87 17.40 -5.81
C LEU A 162 -16.28 17.88 -7.14
N GLY A 163 -17.14 18.25 -8.09
CA GLY A 163 -16.72 18.76 -9.40
C GLY A 163 -15.97 20.08 -9.29
N VAL A 164 -16.54 21.04 -8.57
CA VAL A 164 -15.91 22.36 -8.36
C VAL A 164 -14.60 22.22 -7.59
N THR A 165 -14.62 21.53 -6.44
CA THR A 165 -13.41 21.36 -5.62
C THR A 165 -12.34 20.56 -6.34
N GLY A 166 -12.71 19.53 -7.10
CA GLY A 166 -11.79 18.75 -7.92
C GLY A 166 -11.17 19.57 -9.06
N ALA A 167 -11.97 20.32 -9.80
CA ALA A 167 -11.49 21.16 -10.88
C ALA A 167 -10.53 22.25 -10.37
N VAL A 168 -10.91 22.97 -9.31
CA VAL A 168 -10.05 23.98 -8.67
C VAL A 168 -8.75 23.34 -8.16
N PHE A 169 -8.81 22.17 -7.54
CA PHE A 169 -7.65 21.49 -7.02
C PHE A 169 -6.67 21.07 -8.12
N VAL A 170 -7.16 20.44 -9.19
CA VAL A 170 -6.33 20.03 -10.33
C VAL A 170 -5.74 21.24 -11.06
N ALA A 171 -6.53 22.30 -11.25
CA ALA A 171 -6.06 23.54 -11.88
C ALA A 171 -4.98 24.24 -11.03
N ALA A 172 -5.13 24.29 -9.70
CA ALA A 172 -4.12 24.85 -8.81
C ALA A 172 -2.81 24.03 -8.83
N LEU A 173 -2.91 22.71 -8.84
CA LEU A 173 -1.73 21.84 -8.86
C LEU A 173 -0.97 21.87 -10.19
N HIS A 174 -1.69 21.82 -11.31
CA HIS A 174 -1.08 21.58 -12.64
C HIS A 174 -1.24 22.75 -13.62
N GLY A 175 -1.90 23.83 -13.21
CA GLY A 175 -2.12 25.00 -14.08
C GLY A 175 -2.78 24.61 -15.40
N ILE A 176 -2.22 25.10 -16.50
CA ILE A 176 -2.71 24.81 -17.86
C ILE A 176 -2.61 23.31 -18.23
N ASN A 177 -1.72 22.55 -17.59
CA ASN A 177 -1.60 21.11 -17.84
C ASN A 177 -2.85 20.32 -17.40
N ALA A 178 -3.73 20.91 -16.59
CA ALA A 178 -5.04 20.35 -16.29
C ALA A 178 -5.88 20.10 -17.57
N VAL A 179 -5.68 20.90 -18.62
CA VAL A 179 -6.33 20.70 -19.92
C VAL A 179 -5.86 19.39 -20.56
N LYS A 180 -4.58 19.06 -20.47
CA LYS A 180 -4.05 17.78 -20.99
C LYS A 180 -4.71 16.59 -20.27
N LEU A 181 -4.82 16.64 -18.93
CA LEU A 181 -5.52 15.62 -18.15
C LEU A 181 -7.00 15.48 -18.55
N PHE A 182 -7.67 16.61 -18.80
CA PHE A 182 -9.05 16.61 -19.27
C PHE A 182 -9.17 15.96 -20.66
N VAL A 183 -8.34 16.35 -21.64
CA VAL A 183 -8.35 15.78 -23.00
C VAL A 183 -8.09 14.27 -22.95
N LEU A 184 -7.07 13.83 -22.23
CA LEU A 184 -6.76 12.40 -22.07
C LEU A 184 -7.92 11.63 -21.42
N SER A 185 -8.63 12.27 -20.50
CA SER A 185 -9.81 11.67 -19.86
C SER A 185 -10.98 11.54 -20.83
N VAL A 186 -11.22 12.56 -21.66
CA VAL A 186 -12.28 12.52 -22.69
C VAL A 186 -11.99 11.43 -23.72
N LEU A 187 -10.75 11.32 -24.19
CA LEU A 187 -10.35 10.27 -25.13
C LEU A 187 -10.53 8.87 -24.54
N ASN A 188 -10.17 8.68 -23.26
CA ASN A 188 -10.41 7.41 -22.56
C ASN A 188 -11.91 7.09 -22.43
N TYR A 189 -12.75 8.12 -22.18
CA TYR A 189 -14.20 7.96 -22.12
C TYR A 189 -14.79 7.55 -23.46
N VAL A 190 -14.40 8.22 -24.55
CA VAL A 190 -14.81 7.88 -25.91
C VAL A 190 -14.42 6.45 -26.25
N LEU A 191 -13.17 6.07 -25.92
CA LEU A 191 -12.68 4.72 -26.14
C LEU A 191 -13.49 3.67 -25.32
N ALA A 192 -13.75 3.93 -24.05
CA ALA A 192 -14.58 3.04 -23.23
C ALA A 192 -16.00 2.92 -23.80
N SER A 193 -16.57 4.04 -24.28
CA SER A 193 -17.91 4.12 -24.85
C SER A 193 -18.04 3.31 -26.15
N SER A 194 -16.95 3.04 -26.88
CA SER A 194 -16.93 2.19 -28.06
C SER A 194 -17.39 0.74 -27.78
N ALA A 195 -17.39 0.33 -26.51
CA ALA A 195 -18.00 -0.94 -26.06
C ALA A 195 -19.51 -1.00 -26.36
N ALA A 196 -20.12 0.10 -26.81
CA ALA A 196 -21.49 0.10 -27.33
C ALA A 196 -21.62 -0.69 -28.65
N TRP A 197 -20.57 -0.68 -29.46
CA TRP A 197 -20.56 -1.23 -30.80
C TRP A 197 -19.50 -2.31 -31.02
N LEU A 198 -18.42 -2.29 -30.27
CA LEU A 198 -17.31 -3.23 -30.36
C LEU A 198 -17.37 -4.28 -29.27
N PRO A 199 -16.97 -5.52 -29.54
CA PRO A 199 -16.95 -6.58 -28.55
C PRO A 199 -15.82 -6.37 -27.50
N PRO A 200 -15.98 -6.90 -26.27
CA PRO A 200 -15.03 -6.70 -25.16
C PRO A 200 -13.61 -7.13 -25.48
N HIS A 201 -13.42 -8.20 -26.25
CA HIS A 201 -12.11 -8.72 -26.61
C HIS A 201 -11.30 -7.79 -27.52
N ILE A 202 -11.96 -6.78 -28.15
CA ILE A 202 -11.32 -5.72 -28.91
C ILE A 202 -11.11 -4.49 -28.03
N VAL A 203 -12.16 -4.06 -27.32
CA VAL A 203 -12.13 -2.81 -26.52
C VAL A 203 -11.14 -2.88 -25.35
N GLN A 204 -11.06 -4.04 -24.66
CA GLN A 204 -10.16 -4.15 -23.52
C GLN A 204 -8.66 -4.01 -23.91
N PRO A 205 -8.13 -4.68 -24.94
CA PRO A 205 -6.78 -4.42 -25.43
C PRO A 205 -6.57 -2.98 -25.90
N MET A 206 -7.56 -2.34 -26.54
CA MET A 206 -7.47 -0.94 -26.94
C MET A 206 -7.35 0.00 -25.74
N ILE A 207 -8.10 -0.24 -24.65
CA ILE A 207 -7.97 0.50 -23.39
C ILE A 207 -6.55 0.38 -22.83
N TRP A 208 -5.99 -0.83 -22.82
CA TRP A 208 -4.63 -1.05 -22.35
C TRP A 208 -3.58 -0.41 -23.25
N ALA A 209 -3.72 -0.55 -24.57
CA ALA A 209 -2.82 0.07 -25.55
C ALA A 209 -2.82 1.60 -25.44
N TYR A 210 -4.00 2.21 -25.33
CA TYR A 210 -4.13 3.66 -25.16
C TYR A 210 -3.49 4.13 -23.84
N ASN A 211 -3.91 3.57 -22.71
CA ASN A 211 -3.45 4.04 -21.40
C ASN A 211 -1.96 3.72 -21.16
N GLY A 212 -1.51 2.54 -21.59
CA GLY A 212 -0.08 2.18 -21.54
C GLY A 212 0.76 3.01 -22.49
N GLY A 213 0.31 3.17 -23.75
CA GLY A 213 1.01 4.00 -24.73
C GLY A 213 1.12 5.45 -24.27
N MET A 214 0.05 6.01 -23.70
CA MET A 214 0.06 7.38 -23.16
C MET A 214 0.97 7.50 -21.93
N LEU A 215 1.06 6.49 -21.08
CA LEU A 215 2.01 6.48 -19.96
C LEU A 215 3.45 6.63 -20.46
N PHE A 216 3.85 5.85 -21.47
CA PHE A 216 5.18 5.93 -22.07
C PHE A 216 5.40 7.25 -22.80
N LEU A 217 4.43 7.72 -23.58
CA LEU A 217 4.53 8.97 -24.35
C LEU A 217 4.69 10.17 -23.42
N VAL A 218 3.87 10.27 -22.38
CA VAL A 218 3.89 11.36 -21.40
C VAL A 218 5.21 11.37 -20.64
N PHE A 219 5.74 10.19 -20.29
CA PHE A 219 7.03 10.06 -19.63
C PHE A 219 8.18 10.46 -20.57
N TYR A 220 8.23 9.88 -21.77
CA TYR A 220 9.31 10.12 -22.75
C TYR A 220 9.41 11.59 -23.17
N THR A 221 8.27 12.27 -23.30
CA THR A 221 8.19 13.68 -23.69
C THR A 221 8.28 14.65 -22.51
N ASN A 222 8.56 14.16 -21.28
CA ASN A 222 8.54 14.99 -20.05
C ASN A 222 7.24 15.80 -19.89
N GLY A 223 6.10 15.15 -20.15
CA GLY A 223 4.78 15.76 -19.96
C GLY A 223 4.22 16.49 -21.17
N MET A 224 4.69 16.19 -22.38
CA MET A 224 4.14 16.74 -23.63
C MET A 224 4.08 18.27 -23.58
N PRO A 225 5.20 19.02 -23.55
CA PRO A 225 5.19 20.48 -23.54
C PRO A 225 4.36 21.04 -24.71
N PHE A 226 3.64 22.15 -24.49
CA PHE A 226 2.86 22.80 -25.56
C PHE A 226 3.73 23.28 -26.70
N ALA A 227 4.98 23.68 -26.39
CA ALA A 227 5.99 24.02 -27.39
C ALA A 227 6.28 22.88 -28.38
N THR A 228 6.11 21.62 -27.97
CA THR A 228 6.33 20.43 -28.83
C THR A 228 5.22 20.32 -29.89
N PHE A 229 4.00 20.77 -29.60
CA PHE A 229 2.90 20.78 -30.58
C PHE A 229 2.98 21.97 -31.54
N TRP A 230 3.22 23.17 -30.97
CA TRP A 230 3.39 24.40 -31.72
C TRP A 230 4.33 25.36 -30.97
N PRO A 231 5.43 25.83 -31.58
CA PRO A 231 6.35 26.77 -30.94
C PRO A 231 5.66 28.05 -30.42
N SER A 232 4.61 28.52 -31.09
CA SER A 232 3.80 29.68 -30.66
C SER A 232 3.02 29.45 -29.36
N LEU A 233 2.88 28.21 -28.90
CA LEU A 233 2.22 27.86 -27.63
C LEU A 233 3.19 27.70 -26.46
N ALA A 234 4.50 27.93 -26.66
CA ALA A 234 5.53 27.78 -25.61
C ALA A 234 5.24 28.61 -24.35
N TRP A 235 4.57 29.74 -24.48
CA TRP A 235 4.17 30.62 -23.38
C TRP A 235 3.21 29.92 -22.39
N LEU A 236 2.41 28.93 -22.85
CA LEU A 236 1.52 28.17 -21.98
C LEU A 236 2.32 27.31 -20.98
N ASP A 237 3.51 26.83 -21.35
CA ASP A 237 4.32 25.98 -20.49
C ASP A 237 4.82 26.73 -19.25
N THR A 238 4.76 28.07 -19.23
CA THR A 238 5.08 28.88 -18.04
C THR A 238 4.01 28.81 -16.94
N TYR A 239 2.78 28.43 -17.26
CA TYR A 239 1.65 28.32 -16.32
C TYR A 239 1.48 26.88 -15.80
N ALA A 240 2.55 26.31 -15.27
CA ALA A 240 2.59 24.90 -14.90
C ALA A 240 1.94 24.55 -13.53
N GLY A 241 1.45 25.54 -12.78
CA GLY A 241 0.83 25.35 -11.46
C GLY A 241 1.83 25.04 -10.34
N LEU A 242 1.32 24.62 -9.17
CA LEU A 242 2.13 24.35 -7.97
C LEU A 242 3.01 23.09 -8.11
N VAL A 243 2.61 22.13 -8.95
CA VAL A 243 3.33 20.89 -9.23
C VAL A 243 3.60 20.81 -10.74
N PRO A 244 4.72 21.39 -11.21
CA PRO A 244 5.01 21.50 -12.64
C PRO A 244 5.09 20.16 -13.37
N ARG A 245 5.60 19.12 -12.70
CA ARG A 245 5.73 17.77 -13.27
C ARG A 245 4.42 16.98 -13.16
N TRP A 246 3.37 17.45 -13.85
CA TRP A 246 2.05 16.83 -13.86
C TRP A 246 2.07 15.36 -14.30
N TYR A 247 3.04 14.98 -15.12
CA TYR A 247 3.20 13.62 -15.63
C TYR A 247 3.50 12.59 -14.53
N ILE A 248 4.05 12.99 -13.39
CA ILE A 248 4.20 12.11 -12.22
C ILE A 248 2.81 11.79 -11.64
N SER A 249 1.90 12.77 -11.56
CA SER A 249 0.53 12.54 -11.11
C SER A 249 -0.29 11.73 -12.13
N TYR A 250 0.13 11.72 -13.40
CA TYR A 250 -0.52 10.95 -14.46
C TYR A 250 -0.42 9.43 -14.21
N ASN A 251 0.63 8.94 -13.55
CA ASN A 251 0.75 7.52 -13.20
C ASN A 251 -0.48 7.04 -12.39
N PHE A 252 -0.88 7.81 -11.38
CA PHE A 252 -2.11 7.51 -10.62
C PHE A 252 -3.39 7.75 -11.43
N THR A 253 -3.39 8.76 -12.28
CA THR A 253 -4.54 9.06 -13.16
C THR A 253 -4.78 7.92 -14.14
N MET A 254 -3.73 7.38 -14.74
CA MET A 254 -3.79 6.23 -15.65
C MET A 254 -4.48 5.02 -15.00
N LEU A 255 -4.15 4.69 -13.74
CA LEU A 255 -4.81 3.58 -13.04
C LEU A 255 -6.31 3.82 -12.87
N ARG A 256 -6.72 5.06 -12.64
CA ARG A 256 -8.14 5.42 -12.53
C ARG A 256 -8.84 5.39 -13.89
N LEU A 257 -8.18 5.83 -14.95
CA LEU A 257 -8.71 5.76 -16.32
C LEU A 257 -8.97 4.31 -16.72
N VAL A 258 -8.01 3.42 -16.49
CA VAL A 258 -8.15 1.98 -16.75
C VAL A 258 -9.28 1.38 -15.90
N SER A 259 -9.35 1.74 -14.60
CA SER A 259 -10.39 1.24 -13.71
C SER A 259 -11.79 1.63 -14.20
N PHE A 260 -11.99 2.91 -14.52
CA PHE A 260 -13.28 3.37 -15.05
C PHE A 260 -13.66 2.65 -16.35
N ALA A 261 -12.74 2.62 -17.32
CA ALA A 261 -13.00 2.06 -18.64
C ALA A 261 -13.31 0.57 -18.58
N LEU A 262 -12.54 -0.23 -17.84
CA LEU A 262 -12.77 -1.66 -17.70
C LEU A 262 -14.03 -1.96 -16.89
N ASP A 263 -14.30 -1.23 -15.81
CA ASP A 263 -15.53 -1.40 -15.02
C ASP A 263 -16.78 -1.08 -15.87
N TYR A 264 -16.73 -0.06 -16.74
CA TYR A 264 -17.79 0.24 -17.71
C TYR A 264 -18.01 -0.89 -18.70
N VAL A 265 -16.92 -1.38 -19.36
CA VAL A 265 -17.00 -2.49 -20.32
C VAL A 265 -17.59 -3.74 -19.67
N TRP A 266 -17.18 -4.04 -18.45
CA TRP A 266 -17.70 -5.20 -17.72
C TRP A 266 -19.15 -5.03 -17.27
N ALA A 267 -19.54 -3.82 -16.84
CA ALA A 267 -20.93 -3.52 -16.50
C ALA A 267 -21.86 -3.71 -17.70
N ARG A 268 -21.44 -3.23 -18.88
CA ARG A 268 -22.22 -3.36 -20.12
C ARG A 268 -22.41 -4.81 -20.57
N ASN A 269 -21.42 -5.67 -20.31
CA ASN A 269 -21.48 -7.08 -20.73
C ASN A 269 -22.20 -8.00 -19.74
N ARG A 270 -22.43 -7.56 -18.52
CA ARG A 270 -23.17 -8.33 -17.51
C ARG A 270 -24.66 -8.02 -17.61
N ARG A 271 -25.40 -8.83 -18.37
CA ARG A 271 -26.87 -8.76 -18.44
C ARG A 271 -27.45 -9.19 -17.09
N GLY A 272 -28.28 -8.34 -16.47
CA GLY A 272 -29.15 -8.72 -15.35
C GLY A 272 -28.54 -8.64 -13.93
N THR A 273 -27.50 -7.88 -13.69
CA THR A 273 -26.99 -7.67 -12.33
C THR A 273 -27.83 -6.63 -11.58
N ARG A 274 -28.33 -7.00 -10.39
CA ARG A 274 -29.00 -6.06 -9.48
C ARG A 274 -27.96 -5.11 -8.85
N PRO A 275 -28.31 -3.83 -8.63
CA PRO A 275 -27.46 -2.91 -7.88
C PRO A 275 -27.11 -3.47 -6.50
N ALA A 276 -25.92 -3.14 -6.02
CA ALA A 276 -25.48 -3.56 -4.71
C ALA A 276 -26.39 -3.04 -3.60
N PRO A 277 -26.78 -3.88 -2.61
CA PRO A 277 -27.42 -3.39 -1.39
C PRO A 277 -26.53 -2.36 -0.68
N THR A 278 -27.12 -1.41 0.03
CA THR A 278 -26.40 -0.48 0.89
C THR A 278 -25.73 -1.21 2.05
N GLY A 279 -24.51 -0.83 2.42
CA GLY A 279 -23.79 -1.43 3.55
C GLY A 279 -22.89 -2.63 3.20
N VAL A 280 -22.61 -2.84 1.92
CA VAL A 280 -21.80 -3.97 1.43
C VAL A 280 -20.31 -3.77 1.73
N PRO A 281 -19.55 -4.84 2.05
CA PRO A 281 -18.10 -4.78 2.23
C PRO A 281 -17.35 -4.21 1.03
N SER A 282 -16.17 -3.62 1.25
CA SER A 282 -15.33 -3.04 0.19
C SER A 282 -15.05 -4.01 -0.97
N LYS A 283 -14.86 -5.29 -0.68
CA LYS A 283 -14.66 -6.34 -1.70
C LYS A 283 -15.85 -6.46 -2.65
N ASP A 284 -17.06 -6.38 -2.12
CA ASP A 284 -18.26 -6.51 -2.92
C ASP A 284 -18.55 -5.22 -3.68
N ARG A 285 -18.39 -4.04 -3.03
CA ARG A 285 -18.48 -2.74 -3.72
C ARG A 285 -17.54 -2.65 -4.92
N MET A 286 -16.32 -3.15 -4.79
CA MET A 286 -15.33 -3.19 -5.86
C MET A 286 -15.79 -4.07 -7.04
N ASN A 287 -16.47 -5.19 -6.77
CA ASN A 287 -16.83 -6.19 -7.77
C ASN A 287 -18.24 -6.01 -8.37
N GLN A 288 -19.09 -5.25 -7.74
CA GLN A 288 -20.46 -5.03 -8.20
C GLN A 288 -20.52 -3.84 -9.18
N PRO A 289 -21.01 -4.06 -10.41
CA PRO A 289 -21.19 -2.97 -11.35
C PRO A 289 -22.37 -2.09 -10.95
N HIS A 290 -22.29 -0.83 -11.30
CA HIS A 290 -23.42 0.11 -11.24
C HIS A 290 -24.30 0.03 -12.50
N GLU A 291 -25.44 0.70 -12.48
CA GLU A 291 -26.24 0.93 -13.68
C GLU A 291 -25.46 1.76 -14.72
N LEU A 292 -25.71 1.50 -15.99
CA LEU A 292 -24.95 2.15 -17.08
C LEU A 292 -24.92 3.68 -17.03
N PRO A 293 -26.00 4.38 -16.64
CA PRO A 293 -25.97 5.86 -16.51
C PRO A 293 -24.95 6.38 -15.47
N ALA A 294 -24.53 5.56 -14.52
CA ALA A 294 -23.49 5.93 -13.56
C ALA A 294 -22.10 6.08 -14.21
N TYR A 295 -21.87 5.44 -15.36
CA TYR A 295 -20.60 5.51 -16.08
C TYR A 295 -20.61 6.67 -17.10
N SER A 296 -20.84 7.88 -16.61
CA SER A 296 -20.83 9.11 -17.42
C SER A 296 -19.45 9.77 -17.43
N LEU A 297 -19.20 10.65 -18.41
CA LEU A 297 -17.98 11.48 -18.43
C LEU A 297 -17.84 12.31 -17.14
N THR A 298 -18.95 12.85 -16.64
CA THR A 298 -18.95 13.60 -15.36
C THR A 298 -18.47 12.70 -14.21
N ALA A 299 -18.99 11.48 -14.11
CA ALA A 299 -18.59 10.54 -13.07
C ALA A 299 -17.10 10.16 -13.17
N GLN A 300 -16.59 9.97 -14.41
CA GLN A 300 -15.16 9.75 -14.65
C GLN A 300 -14.33 10.93 -14.16
N LEU A 301 -14.70 12.15 -14.53
CA LEU A 301 -13.97 13.37 -14.14
C LEU A 301 -13.97 13.58 -12.62
N LEU A 302 -15.11 13.36 -11.95
CA LEU A 302 -15.21 13.41 -10.48
C LEU A 302 -14.28 12.38 -9.80
N TYR A 303 -14.21 11.18 -10.35
CA TYR A 303 -13.34 10.12 -9.85
C TYR A 303 -11.85 10.47 -10.03
N LEU A 304 -11.50 11.03 -11.18
CA LEU A 304 -10.12 11.41 -11.48
C LEU A 304 -9.62 12.58 -10.63
N SER A 305 -10.47 13.60 -10.45
CA SER A 305 -10.10 14.88 -9.81
C SER A 305 -10.36 14.91 -8.30
N TYR A 306 -10.79 13.79 -7.68
CA TYR A 306 -11.14 13.74 -6.27
C TYR A 306 -9.97 14.13 -5.35
N PRO A 307 -10.00 15.31 -4.68
CA PRO A 307 -8.83 15.88 -4.01
C PRO A 307 -8.20 14.97 -2.94
N PRO A 308 -8.99 14.29 -2.06
CA PRO A 308 -8.41 13.44 -1.01
C PRO A 308 -7.57 12.27 -1.50
N LEU A 309 -7.72 11.86 -2.76
CA LEU A 309 -6.99 10.72 -3.31
C LEU A 309 -6.05 11.11 -4.46
N PHE A 310 -6.07 12.38 -4.91
CA PHE A 310 -5.44 12.77 -6.17
C PHE A 310 -3.91 12.63 -6.15
N ILE A 311 -3.23 13.15 -5.12
CA ILE A 311 -1.75 13.25 -5.07
C ILE A 311 -1.12 11.88 -4.74
N ALA A 312 -1.46 11.30 -3.60
CA ALA A 312 -0.85 10.07 -3.08
C ALA A 312 -1.83 9.22 -2.25
N GLY A 313 -3.13 9.38 -2.48
CA GLY A 313 -4.14 8.59 -1.77
C GLY A 313 -4.14 7.13 -2.19
N PRO A 314 -4.68 6.23 -1.34
CA PRO A 314 -4.88 4.85 -1.71
C PRO A 314 -5.68 4.71 -3.00
N ILE A 315 -5.32 3.72 -3.82
CA ILE A 315 -5.99 3.45 -5.09
C ILE A 315 -7.31 2.76 -4.80
N VAL A 316 -8.39 3.32 -5.31
CA VAL A 316 -9.75 2.76 -5.20
C VAL A 316 -10.28 2.50 -6.60
N THR A 317 -11.05 1.45 -6.80
CA THR A 317 -11.71 1.18 -8.10
C THR A 317 -12.87 2.14 -8.33
N PHE A 318 -13.27 2.35 -9.58
CA PHE A 318 -14.39 3.24 -9.89
C PHE A 318 -15.68 2.76 -9.19
N ASN A 319 -15.98 1.47 -9.24
CA ASN A 319 -17.19 0.93 -8.61
C ASN A 319 -17.22 1.17 -7.10
N ASP A 320 -16.12 0.94 -6.39
CA ASP A 320 -16.04 1.18 -4.94
C ASP A 320 -16.15 2.68 -4.61
N PHE A 321 -15.45 3.54 -5.37
CA PHE A 321 -15.53 4.99 -5.21
C PHE A 321 -16.94 5.52 -5.42
N TRP A 322 -17.57 5.17 -6.56
CA TRP A 322 -18.88 5.69 -6.93
C TRP A 322 -19.98 5.28 -5.94
N SER A 323 -19.92 4.05 -5.43
CA SER A 323 -20.87 3.58 -4.40
C SER A 323 -20.84 4.45 -3.14
N GLN A 324 -19.66 4.96 -2.76
CA GLN A 324 -19.47 5.74 -1.55
C GLN A 324 -19.70 7.24 -1.78
N VAL A 325 -19.44 7.75 -2.98
CA VAL A 325 -19.76 9.14 -3.35
C VAL A 325 -21.26 9.37 -3.34
N CYS A 326 -22.05 8.43 -3.90
CA CYS A 326 -23.50 8.50 -3.90
C CYS A 326 -24.09 8.35 -2.48
N LYS A 327 -23.46 7.57 -1.62
CA LYS A 327 -23.89 7.31 -0.23
C LYS A 327 -22.69 7.31 0.72
N PRO A 328 -22.21 8.50 1.15
CA PRO A 328 -21.08 8.60 2.05
C PRO A 328 -21.28 7.84 3.36
N LEU A 329 -20.23 7.19 3.81
CA LEU A 329 -20.29 6.41 5.05
C LEU A 329 -20.26 7.32 6.28
N HIS A 330 -20.97 6.91 7.32
CA HIS A 330 -20.86 7.55 8.63
C HIS A 330 -19.69 6.94 9.41
N ILE A 331 -18.59 7.70 9.52
CA ILE A 331 -17.40 7.25 10.23
C ILE A 331 -17.36 7.92 11.61
N PRO A 332 -17.34 7.14 12.71
CA PRO A 332 -17.32 7.69 14.06
C PRO A 332 -16.10 8.58 14.32
N VAL A 333 -16.30 9.73 14.96
CA VAL A 333 -15.21 10.68 15.28
C VAL A 333 -14.08 10.01 16.07
N ARG A 334 -14.43 9.15 17.04
CA ARG A 334 -13.43 8.39 17.81
C ARG A 334 -12.49 7.56 16.93
N ALA A 335 -13.04 6.95 15.90
CA ALA A 335 -12.26 6.13 14.98
C ALA A 335 -11.33 6.99 14.12
N MET A 336 -11.80 8.14 13.66
CA MET A 336 -10.97 9.11 12.95
C MET A 336 -9.85 9.64 13.85
N ALA A 337 -10.14 9.96 15.12
CA ALA A 337 -9.14 10.42 16.08
C ALA A 337 -8.06 9.37 16.33
N VAL A 338 -8.44 8.11 16.56
CA VAL A 338 -7.45 7.03 16.73
C VAL A 338 -6.62 6.83 15.46
N TYR A 339 -7.24 6.99 14.28
CA TYR A 339 -6.51 6.91 13.02
C TYR A 339 -5.54 8.09 12.84
N ALA A 340 -5.95 9.30 13.21
CA ALA A 340 -5.10 10.49 13.24
C ALA A 340 -3.89 10.31 14.18
N CYS A 341 -4.08 9.73 15.37
CA CYS A 341 -2.98 9.38 16.28
C CYS A 341 -1.99 8.40 15.64
N ARG A 342 -2.46 7.44 14.85
CA ARG A 342 -1.56 6.53 14.10
C ARG A 342 -0.79 7.25 12.99
N CYS A 343 -1.41 8.23 12.33
CA CYS A 343 -0.71 9.07 11.36
C CYS A 343 0.38 9.89 12.06
N LEU A 344 0.05 10.54 13.17
CA LEU A 344 1.00 11.31 13.97
C LEU A 344 2.17 10.45 14.45
N PHE A 345 1.89 9.24 14.96
CA PHE A 345 2.95 8.30 15.36
C PHE A 345 3.90 7.97 14.20
N ALA A 346 3.38 7.76 12.98
CA ALA A 346 4.22 7.51 11.82
C ALA A 346 5.08 8.72 11.44
N VAL A 347 4.52 9.95 11.53
CA VAL A 347 5.26 11.19 11.30
C VAL A 347 6.37 11.36 12.35
N LEU A 348 6.08 11.18 13.64
CA LEU A 348 7.09 11.27 14.69
C LEU A 348 8.18 10.22 14.56
N SER A 349 7.84 9.01 14.08
CA SER A 349 8.81 7.93 13.87
C SER A 349 9.79 8.27 12.74
N ILE A 350 9.32 8.78 11.60
CA ILE A 350 10.22 9.17 10.51
C ILE A 350 11.04 10.42 10.90
N GLU A 351 10.44 11.38 11.61
CA GLU A 351 11.19 12.53 12.11
C GLU A 351 12.28 12.12 13.11
N PHE A 352 12.03 11.11 13.97
CA PHE A 352 13.07 10.53 14.83
C PHE A 352 14.22 9.96 14.02
N ILE A 353 13.92 9.17 12.96
CA ILE A 353 14.96 8.62 12.07
C ILE A 353 15.77 9.77 11.44
N LEU A 354 15.11 10.81 10.94
CA LEU A 354 15.76 11.93 10.26
C LEU A 354 16.61 12.81 11.19
N HIS A 355 16.29 12.88 12.51
CA HIS A 355 17.06 13.69 13.47
C HIS A 355 18.18 12.92 14.17
N TYR A 356 18.08 11.58 14.24
CA TYR A 356 19.00 10.80 15.06
C TYR A 356 19.81 9.76 14.29
N MET A 357 19.41 9.37 13.06
CA MET A 357 20.03 8.23 12.37
C MET A 357 20.67 8.57 11.02
N TYR A 358 20.35 9.67 10.38
CA TYR A 358 20.88 10.20 9.10
C TYR A 358 21.10 9.15 8.00
N VAL A 359 20.32 8.06 8.02
CA VAL A 359 20.54 6.89 7.14
C VAL A 359 20.43 7.23 5.66
N ASN A 360 19.58 8.21 5.31
CA ASN A 360 19.42 8.59 3.92
C ASN A 360 20.53 9.54 3.45
N ALA A 361 21.06 10.41 4.31
CA ALA A 361 22.24 11.24 4.03
C ALA A 361 23.49 10.35 3.85
N ILE A 362 23.72 9.40 4.77
CA ILE A 362 24.80 8.41 4.68
C ILE A 362 24.73 7.63 3.36
N LYS A 363 23.52 7.12 3.02
CA LYS A 363 23.28 6.43 1.75
C LYS A 363 23.60 7.31 0.55
N THR A 364 23.13 8.56 0.56
CA THR A 364 23.24 9.47 -0.57
C THR A 364 24.68 9.93 -0.78
N ALA A 365 25.46 10.04 0.30
CA ALA A 365 26.90 10.33 0.23
C ALA A 365 27.75 9.14 -0.24
N GLY A 366 27.21 7.93 -0.29
CA GLY A 366 27.91 6.76 -0.83
C GLY A 366 29.08 6.24 0.00
N VAL A 367 29.09 6.50 1.32
CA VAL A 367 30.22 6.19 2.23
C VAL A 367 30.19 4.77 2.82
N TRP A 368 29.63 3.80 2.10
CA TRP A 368 29.43 2.43 2.58
C TRP A 368 30.72 1.68 2.89
N ASP A 369 31.82 1.98 2.19
CA ASP A 369 33.14 1.38 2.35
C ASP A 369 33.81 1.67 3.70
N ALA A 370 33.34 2.69 4.40
CA ALA A 370 33.86 3.06 5.73
C ALA A 370 33.28 2.25 6.89
N TYR A 371 32.27 1.40 6.63
CA TYR A 371 31.53 0.70 7.68
C TYR A 371 31.83 -0.79 7.74
N THR A 372 31.74 -1.35 8.94
CA THR A 372 31.85 -2.78 9.16
C THR A 372 30.64 -3.54 8.56
N PRO A 373 30.75 -4.85 8.27
CA PRO A 373 29.62 -5.64 7.76
C PRO A 373 28.36 -5.55 8.62
N MET A 374 28.48 -5.48 9.95
CA MET A 374 27.34 -5.36 10.85
C MET A 374 26.69 -3.95 10.75
N GLU A 375 27.50 -2.90 10.70
CA GLU A 375 27.02 -1.54 10.52
C GLU A 375 26.31 -1.38 9.17
N MET A 376 26.86 -1.94 8.09
CA MET A 376 26.21 -1.97 6.76
C MET A 376 24.87 -2.70 6.79
N ALA A 377 24.77 -3.84 7.49
CA ALA A 377 23.51 -4.58 7.63
C ALA A 377 22.45 -3.75 8.37
N ILE A 378 22.83 -3.09 9.46
CA ILE A 378 21.93 -2.25 10.25
C ILE A 378 21.52 -0.98 9.49
N LEU A 379 22.46 -0.33 8.79
CA LEU A 379 22.14 0.80 7.91
C LEU A 379 21.21 0.40 6.77
N SER A 380 21.40 -0.78 6.17
CA SER A 380 20.52 -1.33 5.15
C SER A 380 19.10 -1.53 5.67
N PHE A 381 18.96 -2.10 6.87
CA PHE A 381 17.67 -2.26 7.54
C PHE A 381 16.97 -0.92 7.75
N TRP A 382 17.65 0.06 8.35
CA TRP A 382 17.05 1.37 8.62
C TRP A 382 16.79 2.20 7.37
N SER A 383 17.57 2.00 6.30
CA SER A 383 17.28 2.61 5.00
C SER A 383 15.96 2.09 4.42
N LEU A 384 15.66 0.79 4.56
CA LEU A 384 14.37 0.23 4.16
C LEU A 384 13.23 0.67 5.08
N GLU A 385 13.47 0.78 6.40
CA GLU A 385 12.49 1.35 7.33
C GLU A 385 12.19 2.83 7.00
N PHE A 386 13.19 3.62 6.66
CA PHE A 386 12.99 4.98 6.19
C PHE A 386 12.11 5.03 4.93
N VAL A 387 12.42 4.19 3.91
CA VAL A 387 11.59 4.08 2.69
C VAL A 387 10.16 3.68 3.03
N TRP A 388 9.98 2.78 3.99
CA TRP A 388 8.65 2.36 4.45
C TRP A 388 7.88 3.51 5.09
N PHE A 389 8.45 4.22 6.06
CA PHE A 389 7.80 5.35 6.71
C PHE A 389 7.49 6.49 5.74
N LYS A 390 8.42 6.79 4.82
CA LYS A 390 8.27 7.80 3.77
C LYS A 390 7.01 7.58 2.91
N LEU A 391 6.61 6.33 2.69
CA LEU A 391 5.40 5.97 1.94
C LEU A 391 4.16 5.84 2.84
N VAL A 392 4.31 5.32 4.07
CA VAL A 392 3.20 5.15 5.01
C VAL A 392 2.60 6.48 5.43
N VAL A 393 3.43 7.50 5.66
CA VAL A 393 2.97 8.82 6.10
C VAL A 393 1.98 9.44 5.10
N PRO A 394 2.33 9.65 3.81
CA PRO A 394 1.37 10.20 2.85
C PRO A 394 0.16 9.28 2.64
N TRP A 395 0.33 7.96 2.55
CA TRP A 395 -0.80 7.05 2.38
C TRP A 395 -1.83 7.16 3.51
N ARG A 396 -1.37 7.27 4.76
CA ARG A 396 -2.26 7.43 5.92
C ARG A 396 -2.89 8.81 5.97
N LEU A 397 -2.13 9.85 5.65
CA LEU A 397 -2.63 11.22 5.64
C LEU A 397 -3.76 11.38 4.61
N PHE A 398 -3.56 10.95 3.38
CA PHE A 398 -4.57 11.03 2.33
C PHE A 398 -5.76 10.08 2.59
N ARG A 399 -5.53 8.92 3.21
CA ARG A 399 -6.62 8.07 3.68
C ARG A 399 -7.45 8.76 4.77
N LEU A 400 -6.80 9.41 5.74
CA LEU A 400 -7.50 10.20 6.77
C LEU A 400 -8.35 11.30 6.13
N TRP A 401 -7.83 11.97 5.10
CA TRP A 401 -8.59 12.98 4.36
C TRP A 401 -9.84 12.38 3.70
N ALA A 402 -9.72 11.24 3.03
CA ALA A 402 -10.87 10.55 2.44
C ALA A 402 -11.90 10.12 3.51
N LEU A 403 -11.44 9.63 4.68
CA LEU A 403 -12.31 9.28 5.81
C LEU A 403 -13.09 10.50 6.36
N LEU A 404 -12.47 11.68 6.41
CA LEU A 404 -13.16 12.93 6.79
C LEU A 404 -14.30 13.27 5.84
N ASP A 405 -14.15 12.89 4.57
CA ASP A 405 -15.18 13.06 3.53
C ASP A 405 -16.21 11.90 3.47
N GLY A 406 -16.08 10.90 4.34
CA GLY A 406 -16.98 9.73 4.39
C GLY A 406 -16.70 8.68 3.32
N VAL A 407 -15.49 8.67 2.75
CA VAL A 407 -15.02 7.68 1.78
C VAL A 407 -13.99 6.78 2.45
N ASP A 408 -14.34 5.50 2.67
CA ASP A 408 -13.44 4.50 3.23
C ASP A 408 -12.68 3.78 2.11
N VAL A 409 -11.40 4.06 2.02
CA VAL A 409 -10.48 3.45 1.04
C VAL A 409 -9.59 2.42 1.72
N PRO A 410 -9.06 1.41 0.98
CA PRO A 410 -8.21 0.39 1.56
C PRO A 410 -6.98 0.96 2.28
N GLU A 411 -6.66 0.42 3.46
CA GLU A 411 -5.37 0.68 4.12
C GLU A 411 -4.24 0.08 3.29
N ASN A 412 -3.19 0.86 3.01
CA ASN A 412 -2.07 0.42 2.18
C ASN A 412 -1.07 -0.47 2.91
N VAL A 413 -0.99 -0.35 4.24
CA VAL A 413 -0.08 -1.15 5.06
C VAL A 413 -0.82 -1.70 6.26
N ILE A 414 -1.08 -3.01 6.22
CA ILE A 414 -1.79 -3.71 7.31
C ILE A 414 -0.84 -4.10 8.43
N ARG A 415 0.42 -4.43 8.08
CA ARG A 415 1.47 -4.87 9.02
C ARG A 415 2.77 -4.12 8.74
N SER A 416 3.61 -3.95 9.77
CA SER A 416 4.99 -3.49 9.58
C SER A 416 5.75 -4.42 8.64
N ILE A 417 6.68 -3.86 7.88
CA ILE A 417 7.57 -4.66 7.01
C ILE A 417 8.39 -5.66 7.82
N THR A 418 8.76 -5.31 9.05
CA THR A 418 9.46 -6.20 9.99
C THR A 418 8.62 -7.36 10.50
N ASN A 419 7.30 -7.37 10.24
CA ASN A 419 6.40 -8.45 10.65
C ASN A 419 5.82 -9.20 9.44
N SER A 420 6.69 -9.67 8.54
CA SER A 420 6.29 -10.40 7.33
C SER A 420 7.17 -11.63 7.08
N PRO A 421 6.77 -12.82 7.56
CA PRO A 421 7.57 -14.03 7.44
C PRO A 421 7.50 -14.71 6.06
N SER A 422 6.86 -14.10 5.08
CA SER A 422 6.61 -14.68 3.76
C SER A 422 6.61 -13.58 2.71
N ALA A 423 7.40 -13.75 1.65
CA ALA A 423 7.46 -12.81 0.53
C ALA A 423 6.11 -12.68 -0.19
N LEU A 424 5.41 -13.79 -0.42
CA LEU A 424 4.07 -13.81 -1.02
C LEU A 424 3.05 -13.00 -0.20
N ARG A 425 3.08 -13.14 1.14
CA ARG A 425 2.17 -12.40 2.02
C ARG A 425 2.56 -10.94 2.14
N PHE A 426 3.86 -10.65 2.12
CA PHE A 426 4.38 -9.27 2.12
C PHE A 426 3.81 -8.48 0.94
N TRP A 427 3.94 -8.96 -0.29
CA TRP A 427 3.47 -8.26 -1.48
C TRP A 427 1.95 -8.14 -1.57
N ARG A 428 1.19 -9.01 -0.90
CA ARG A 428 -0.26 -8.85 -0.76
C ARG A 428 -0.66 -7.77 0.25
N ALA A 429 0.18 -7.54 1.25
CA ALA A 429 -0.04 -6.55 2.32
C ALA A 429 0.58 -5.17 1.99
N TRP A 430 1.65 -5.15 1.20
CA TRP A 430 2.34 -3.95 0.76
C TRP A 430 1.55 -3.23 -0.33
N HIS A 431 1.39 -1.89 -0.17
CA HIS A 431 0.60 -1.05 -1.08
C HIS A 431 -0.72 -1.75 -1.47
N ARG A 432 -1.47 -2.19 -0.46
CA ARG A 432 -2.60 -3.10 -0.62
C ARG A 432 -3.65 -2.58 -1.60
N SER A 433 -3.92 -1.29 -1.62
CA SER A 433 -4.88 -0.71 -2.56
C SER A 433 -4.45 -0.92 -4.02
N TYR A 434 -3.15 -0.75 -4.30
CA TYR A 434 -2.57 -1.03 -5.60
C TYR A 434 -2.59 -2.54 -5.92
N ASN A 435 -2.26 -3.38 -4.95
CA ASN A 435 -2.34 -4.83 -5.12
C ASN A 435 -3.77 -5.28 -5.47
N LEU A 436 -4.80 -4.75 -4.81
CA LEU A 436 -6.19 -5.04 -5.13
C LEU A 436 -6.54 -4.63 -6.57
N TRP A 437 -6.06 -3.46 -7.01
CA TRP A 437 -6.23 -2.96 -8.37
C TRP A 437 -5.55 -3.89 -9.39
N VAL A 438 -4.28 -4.21 -9.17
CA VAL A 438 -3.48 -5.09 -10.04
C VAL A 438 -4.09 -6.49 -10.14
N VAL A 439 -4.53 -7.05 -9.02
CA VAL A 439 -5.20 -8.36 -8.99
C VAL A 439 -6.47 -8.34 -9.84
N ARG A 440 -7.28 -7.29 -9.73
CA ARG A 440 -8.54 -7.18 -10.45
C ARG A 440 -8.34 -7.00 -11.95
N TYR A 441 -7.46 -6.08 -12.37
CA TYR A 441 -7.37 -5.64 -13.75
C TYR A 441 -6.28 -6.34 -14.57
N ILE A 442 -5.28 -6.96 -13.92
CA ILE A 442 -4.16 -7.62 -14.58
C ILE A 442 -4.10 -9.11 -14.21
N TYR A 443 -3.93 -9.44 -12.93
CA TYR A 443 -3.63 -10.82 -12.50
C TYR A 443 -4.76 -11.81 -12.82
N ILE A 444 -6.01 -11.47 -12.47
CA ILE A 444 -7.17 -12.35 -12.74
C ILE A 444 -7.42 -12.53 -14.24
N PRO A 445 -7.43 -11.46 -15.08
CA PRO A 445 -7.60 -11.62 -16.53
C PRO A 445 -6.52 -12.48 -17.21
N LEU A 446 -5.29 -12.49 -16.71
CA LEU A 446 -4.19 -13.32 -17.21
C LEU A 446 -4.27 -14.80 -16.79
N GLY A 447 -5.29 -15.20 -16.04
CA GLY A 447 -5.49 -16.57 -15.56
C GLY A 447 -5.18 -16.77 -14.07
N GLY A 448 -4.73 -15.75 -13.36
CA GLY A 448 -4.58 -15.74 -11.90
C GLY A 448 -3.73 -16.89 -11.36
N ALA A 449 -4.26 -17.61 -10.37
CA ALA A 449 -3.55 -18.71 -9.71
C ALA A 449 -3.24 -19.90 -10.62
N LYS A 450 -3.96 -20.09 -11.74
CA LYS A 450 -3.69 -21.17 -12.70
C LYS A 450 -2.37 -20.96 -13.45
N ARG A 451 -1.92 -19.71 -13.61
CA ARG A 451 -0.67 -19.32 -14.26
C ARG A 451 0.17 -18.41 -13.36
N GLN A 452 0.29 -18.77 -12.09
CA GLN A 452 0.81 -17.89 -11.02
C GLN A 452 2.15 -17.22 -11.37
N LEU A 453 3.13 -17.96 -11.88
CA LEU A 453 4.46 -17.38 -12.18
C LEU A 453 4.39 -16.39 -13.34
N VAL A 454 3.72 -16.77 -14.45
CA VAL A 454 3.58 -15.90 -15.63
C VAL A 454 2.77 -14.65 -15.27
N SER A 455 1.63 -14.81 -14.59
CA SER A 455 0.82 -13.68 -14.16
C SER A 455 1.59 -12.78 -13.19
N SER A 456 2.42 -13.34 -12.30
CA SER A 456 3.27 -12.55 -11.40
C SER A 456 4.36 -11.81 -12.17
N LEU A 457 5.00 -12.44 -13.15
CA LEU A 457 6.03 -11.78 -13.97
C LEU A 457 5.45 -10.57 -14.71
N VAL A 458 4.31 -10.74 -15.38
CA VAL A 458 3.63 -9.62 -16.07
C VAL A 458 3.23 -8.51 -15.10
N VAL A 459 2.68 -8.89 -13.93
CA VAL A 459 2.30 -7.92 -12.89
C VAL A 459 3.51 -7.13 -12.41
N PHE A 460 4.60 -7.78 -12.02
CA PHE A 460 5.78 -7.08 -11.51
C PHE A 460 6.50 -6.27 -12.58
N THR A 461 6.50 -6.73 -13.85
CA THR A 461 6.98 -5.93 -14.98
C THR A 461 6.13 -4.66 -15.16
N PHE A 462 4.80 -4.77 -15.12
CA PHE A 462 3.91 -3.61 -15.16
C PHE A 462 4.17 -2.67 -13.99
N VAL A 463 4.33 -3.20 -12.78
CA VAL A 463 4.62 -2.39 -11.57
C VAL A 463 5.91 -1.60 -11.74
N ALA A 464 6.99 -2.22 -12.24
CA ALA A 464 8.26 -1.54 -12.48
C ALA A 464 8.11 -0.40 -13.51
N LEU A 465 7.50 -0.69 -14.65
CA LEU A 465 7.31 0.29 -15.73
C LEU A 465 6.35 1.42 -15.34
N TRP A 466 5.37 1.14 -14.48
CA TRP A 466 4.46 2.15 -13.95
C TRP A 466 5.15 3.08 -12.94
N HIS A 467 6.12 2.59 -12.16
CA HIS A 467 6.90 3.41 -11.23
C HIS A 467 7.84 4.36 -11.96
N ASP A 468 8.65 3.80 -12.87
CA ASP A 468 9.60 4.56 -13.68
C ASP A 468 10.16 3.64 -14.79
N LEU A 469 10.56 4.21 -15.92
CA LEU A 469 11.22 3.50 -17.01
C LEU A 469 12.72 3.30 -16.71
N SER A 470 13.02 2.53 -15.66
CA SER A 470 14.37 2.29 -15.16
C SER A 470 14.72 0.80 -15.20
N PHE A 471 15.91 0.48 -15.72
CA PHE A 471 16.44 -0.89 -15.69
C PHE A 471 16.62 -1.40 -14.26
N THR A 472 16.96 -0.54 -13.31
CA THR A 472 17.10 -0.89 -11.89
C THR A 472 15.77 -1.38 -11.30
N LEU A 473 14.65 -0.70 -11.61
CA LEU A 473 13.34 -1.11 -11.16
C LEU A 473 12.84 -2.38 -11.87
N LEU A 474 13.21 -2.57 -13.14
CA LEU A 474 12.91 -3.79 -13.86
C LEU A 474 13.69 -4.99 -13.27
N ALA A 475 14.97 -4.81 -12.97
CA ALA A 475 15.79 -5.81 -12.28
C ALA A 475 15.22 -6.15 -10.90
N TRP A 476 14.82 -5.13 -10.12
CA TRP A 476 14.13 -5.32 -8.86
C TRP A 476 12.87 -6.17 -9.00
N ALA A 477 12.02 -5.86 -9.96
CA ALA A 477 10.75 -6.55 -10.19
C ALA A 477 10.97 -8.03 -10.54
N TRP A 478 11.95 -8.33 -11.39
CA TRP A 478 12.27 -9.69 -11.78
C TRP A 478 12.98 -10.47 -10.67
N LEU A 479 13.84 -9.82 -9.88
CA LEU A 479 14.40 -10.43 -8.66
C LEU A 479 13.31 -10.81 -7.67
N ILE A 480 12.29 -9.97 -7.48
CA ILE A 480 11.14 -10.33 -6.64
C ILE A 480 10.46 -11.60 -7.14
N VAL A 481 10.16 -11.71 -8.44
CA VAL A 481 9.51 -12.91 -9.01
C VAL A 481 10.40 -14.13 -8.85
N LEU A 482 11.71 -14.01 -9.10
CA LEU A 482 12.69 -15.07 -8.90
C LEU A 482 12.71 -15.53 -7.43
N PHE A 483 12.69 -14.61 -6.49
CA PHE A 483 12.74 -14.89 -5.05
C PHE A 483 11.41 -15.42 -4.47
N LEU A 484 10.31 -15.32 -5.22
CA LEU A 484 9.08 -16.03 -4.86
C LEU A 484 9.15 -17.54 -5.15
N VAL A 485 9.98 -17.96 -6.12
CA VAL A 485 10.07 -19.38 -6.53
C VAL A 485 10.51 -20.29 -5.37
N PRO A 486 11.59 -20.00 -4.60
CA PRO A 486 11.98 -20.83 -3.48
C PRO A 486 10.88 -20.99 -2.42
N GLU A 487 10.11 -19.96 -2.15
CA GLU A 487 8.98 -20.05 -1.21
C GLU A 487 7.86 -20.95 -1.75
N ILE A 488 7.54 -20.85 -3.03
CA ILE A 488 6.52 -21.70 -3.68
C ILE A 488 6.97 -23.15 -3.66
N VAL A 489 8.21 -23.42 -4.04
CA VAL A 489 8.80 -24.77 -4.05
C VAL A 489 8.86 -25.33 -2.62
N GLY A 490 9.37 -24.57 -1.66
CA GLY A 490 9.46 -25.00 -0.26
C GLY A 490 8.08 -25.36 0.32
N ARG A 491 7.04 -24.61 -0.01
CA ARG A 491 5.67 -24.92 0.42
C ARG A 491 5.10 -26.17 -0.25
N SER A 492 5.52 -26.51 -1.46
CA SER A 492 5.10 -27.74 -2.15
C SER A 492 5.84 -28.97 -1.61
N LEU A 493 7.13 -28.84 -1.30
CA LEU A 493 7.94 -29.94 -0.75
C LEU A 493 7.62 -30.24 0.73
N VAL A 494 7.33 -29.20 1.52
CA VAL A 494 7.04 -29.32 2.95
C VAL A 494 5.68 -28.68 3.28
N PRO A 495 4.57 -29.29 2.80
CA PRO A 495 3.24 -28.72 2.97
C PRO A 495 2.79 -28.77 4.44
N SER A 496 2.27 -27.64 4.92
CA SER A 496 1.82 -27.48 6.32
C SER A 496 0.65 -28.41 6.68
N ARG A 497 -0.14 -28.84 5.71
CA ARG A 497 -1.23 -29.81 5.91
C ARG A 497 -0.70 -31.18 6.35
N VAL A 498 0.49 -31.59 5.86
CA VAL A 498 1.12 -32.88 6.17
C VAL A 498 2.03 -32.76 7.40
N TYR A 499 2.90 -31.75 7.40
CA TYR A 499 3.98 -31.63 8.40
C TYR A 499 3.70 -30.65 9.54
N GLY A 500 2.60 -29.88 9.47
CA GLY A 500 2.31 -28.78 10.40
C GLY A 500 2.24 -29.16 11.89
N ARG A 501 1.94 -30.44 12.20
CA ARG A 501 1.92 -30.98 13.59
C ARG A 501 3.29 -31.48 14.07
N ARG A 502 4.28 -31.61 13.19
CA ARG A 502 5.62 -32.11 13.56
C ARG A 502 6.40 -31.02 14.31
N PRO A 503 7.10 -31.35 15.41
CA PRO A 503 7.85 -30.38 16.22
C PRO A 503 8.90 -29.61 15.39
N TRP A 504 9.60 -30.28 14.48
CA TRP A 504 10.63 -29.69 13.64
C TRP A 504 10.09 -28.71 12.57
N PHE A 505 8.83 -28.86 12.15
CA PHE A 505 8.25 -28.08 11.04
C PHE A 505 8.37 -26.57 11.27
N ARG A 506 8.16 -26.12 12.50
CA ARG A 506 8.26 -24.71 12.87
C ARG A 506 9.68 -24.16 12.62
N HIS A 507 10.70 -24.93 12.96
CA HIS A 507 12.11 -24.52 12.80
C HIS A 507 12.52 -24.50 11.33
N VAL A 508 12.16 -25.49 10.54
CA VAL A 508 12.40 -25.52 9.09
C VAL A 508 11.68 -24.34 8.42
N ARG A 509 10.45 -24.06 8.82
CA ARG A 509 9.71 -22.90 8.32
C ARG A 509 10.38 -21.58 8.72
N ALA A 510 10.98 -21.48 9.91
CA ALA A 510 11.73 -20.29 10.34
C ALA A 510 12.99 -20.09 9.51
N LEU A 511 13.75 -21.15 9.20
CA LEU A 511 14.89 -21.09 8.27
C LEU A 511 14.46 -20.63 6.87
N GLY A 512 13.34 -21.14 6.37
CA GLY A 512 12.75 -20.65 5.11
C GLY A 512 12.39 -19.16 5.17
N THR A 513 11.93 -18.67 6.32
CA THR A 513 11.67 -17.22 6.53
C THR A 513 12.98 -16.43 6.53
N VAL A 514 14.05 -16.93 7.15
CA VAL A 514 15.38 -16.26 7.12
C VAL A 514 15.83 -16.07 5.67
N ALA A 515 15.77 -17.14 4.86
CA ALA A 515 16.12 -17.06 3.44
C ALA A 515 15.25 -16.04 2.69
N ASN A 516 13.92 -16.06 2.91
CA ASN A 516 13.00 -15.08 2.32
C ASN A 516 13.34 -13.64 2.71
N VAL A 517 13.69 -13.39 3.97
CA VAL A 517 14.04 -12.04 4.45
C VAL A 517 15.32 -11.55 3.78
N PHE A 518 16.37 -12.38 3.67
CA PHE A 518 17.59 -12.00 2.95
C PHE A 518 17.30 -11.67 1.47
N MET A 519 16.55 -12.52 0.78
CA MET A 519 16.17 -12.30 -0.61
C MET A 519 15.36 -10.99 -0.77
N MET A 520 14.39 -10.77 0.12
CA MET A 520 13.53 -9.58 0.08
C MET A 520 14.29 -8.29 0.39
N ILE A 521 15.19 -8.31 1.38
CA ILE A 521 16.05 -7.17 1.69
C ILE A 521 16.95 -6.87 0.49
N SER A 522 17.63 -7.87 -0.06
CA SER A 522 18.52 -7.70 -1.21
C SER A 522 17.78 -7.09 -2.42
N ALA A 523 16.62 -7.63 -2.79
CA ALA A 523 15.85 -7.08 -3.91
C ALA A 523 15.42 -5.63 -3.67
N ASN A 524 14.93 -5.30 -2.46
CA ASN A 524 14.49 -3.94 -2.16
C ASN A 524 15.67 -2.95 -2.03
N LEU A 525 16.84 -3.39 -1.58
CA LEU A 525 18.05 -2.59 -1.61
C LEU A 525 18.49 -2.28 -3.05
N VAL A 526 18.37 -3.25 -3.97
CA VAL A 526 18.62 -3.02 -5.40
C VAL A 526 17.69 -1.94 -5.95
N GLY A 527 16.40 -2.06 -5.70
CA GLY A 527 15.40 -1.17 -6.30
C GLY A 527 15.37 0.24 -5.72
N PHE A 528 15.62 0.40 -4.41
CA PHE A 528 15.27 1.63 -3.71
C PHE A 528 16.37 2.26 -2.87
N VAL A 529 17.51 1.60 -2.67
CA VAL A 529 18.54 2.10 -1.75
C VAL A 529 19.90 2.26 -2.42
N ILE A 530 20.59 1.19 -2.79
CA ILE A 530 22.00 1.21 -3.23
C ILE A 530 22.24 0.65 -4.63
N GLY A 531 21.20 0.19 -5.32
CA GLY A 531 21.34 -0.40 -6.65
C GLY A 531 21.98 -1.80 -6.62
N LEU A 532 22.25 -2.33 -7.81
CA LEU A 532 22.83 -3.67 -7.97
C LEU A 532 24.25 -3.75 -7.45
N ASP A 533 25.09 -2.77 -7.84
CA ASP A 533 26.52 -2.73 -7.46
C ASP A 533 26.67 -2.60 -5.94
N GLY A 534 25.86 -1.75 -5.31
CA GLY A 534 25.87 -1.60 -3.85
C GLY A 534 25.48 -2.89 -3.12
N VAL A 535 24.48 -3.62 -3.62
CA VAL A 535 24.10 -4.92 -3.04
C VAL A 535 25.18 -5.96 -3.26
N GLN A 536 25.80 -5.99 -4.42
CA GLN A 536 26.95 -6.87 -4.70
C GLN A 536 28.10 -6.59 -3.74
N PHE A 537 28.43 -5.31 -3.51
CA PHE A 537 29.45 -4.91 -2.55
C PHE A 537 29.12 -5.38 -1.12
N VAL A 538 27.91 -5.16 -0.64
CA VAL A 538 27.50 -5.61 0.70
C VAL A 538 27.63 -7.13 0.83
N TRP A 539 27.22 -7.90 -0.18
CA TRP A 539 27.33 -9.36 -0.15
C TRP A 539 28.78 -9.83 -0.23
N SER A 540 29.66 -9.18 -1.00
CA SER A 540 31.09 -9.53 -1.01
C SER A 540 31.71 -9.32 0.38
N GLN A 541 31.43 -8.20 1.05
CA GLN A 541 31.87 -7.96 2.42
C GLN A 541 31.36 -9.01 3.41
N MET A 542 30.13 -9.50 3.25
CA MET A 542 29.55 -10.54 4.10
C MET A 542 30.17 -11.93 3.87
N MET A 543 30.52 -12.28 2.64
CA MET A 543 30.94 -13.65 2.26
C MET A 543 32.45 -13.83 2.26
N GLU A 544 33.21 -12.82 1.82
CA GLU A 544 34.65 -12.92 1.57
C GLU A 544 35.48 -12.62 2.84
N THR A 545 34.97 -11.76 3.74
CA THR A 545 35.69 -11.39 4.95
C THR A 545 35.37 -12.32 6.14
N GLY A 546 36.32 -12.52 7.04
CA GLY A 546 36.09 -13.28 8.28
C GLY A 546 35.02 -12.62 9.18
N ALA A 547 35.11 -11.31 9.34
CA ALA A 547 34.12 -10.52 10.10
C ALA A 547 32.71 -10.58 9.46
N GLY A 548 32.64 -10.58 8.13
CA GLY A 548 31.38 -10.69 7.38
C GLY A 548 30.71 -12.05 7.60
N ARG A 549 31.46 -13.15 7.54
CA ARG A 549 30.91 -14.50 7.81
C ARG A 549 30.37 -14.64 9.23
N VAL A 550 31.06 -14.06 10.22
CA VAL A 550 30.56 -14.01 11.61
C VAL A 550 29.28 -13.16 11.68
N CYS A 551 29.26 -12.00 11.05
CA CYS A 551 28.07 -11.15 10.96
C CYS A 551 26.88 -11.88 10.31
N LEU A 552 27.10 -12.57 9.19
CA LEU A 552 26.08 -13.34 8.50
C LEU A 552 25.46 -14.42 9.41
N LEU A 553 26.30 -15.14 10.17
CA LEU A 553 25.83 -16.13 11.14
C LEU A 553 24.98 -15.48 12.24
N GLN A 554 25.41 -14.33 12.78
CA GLN A 554 24.65 -13.57 13.77
C GLN A 554 23.30 -13.11 13.21
N LEU A 555 23.26 -12.61 11.97
CA LEU A 555 22.02 -12.20 11.30
C LEU A 555 21.07 -13.39 11.09
N ILE A 556 21.58 -14.57 10.70
CA ILE A 556 20.78 -15.79 10.57
C ILE A 556 20.11 -16.14 11.91
N VAL A 557 20.87 -16.11 13.02
CA VAL A 557 20.32 -16.40 14.36
C VAL A 557 19.26 -15.35 14.77
N VAL A 558 19.55 -14.07 14.59
CA VAL A 558 18.62 -12.98 14.94
C VAL A 558 17.33 -13.08 14.13
N LEU A 559 17.44 -13.29 12.82
CA LEU A 559 16.27 -13.43 11.94
C LEU A 559 15.48 -14.72 12.24
N PHE A 560 16.14 -15.80 12.64
CA PHE A 560 15.47 -17.02 13.08
C PHE A 560 14.65 -16.77 14.35
N ILE A 561 15.20 -16.07 15.34
CA ILE A 561 14.49 -15.66 16.56
C ILE A 561 13.31 -14.76 16.21
N ALA A 562 13.52 -13.76 15.36
CA ALA A 562 12.45 -12.88 14.90
C ALA A 562 11.33 -13.65 14.20
N ALA A 563 11.67 -14.65 13.37
CA ALA A 563 10.69 -15.50 12.71
C ALA A 563 9.86 -16.31 13.72
N GLN A 564 10.50 -16.86 14.78
CA GLN A 564 9.80 -17.58 15.84
C GLN A 564 8.82 -16.68 16.60
N LEU A 565 9.24 -15.47 16.95
CA LEU A 565 8.37 -14.47 17.59
C LEU A 565 7.20 -14.06 16.69
N MET A 566 7.45 -13.85 15.40
CA MET A 566 6.39 -13.54 14.43
C MET A 566 5.36 -14.66 14.31
N TYR A 567 5.79 -15.92 14.30
CA TYR A 567 4.87 -17.06 14.22
C TYR A 567 4.01 -17.20 15.47
N GLU A 568 4.60 -17.02 16.64
CA GLU A 568 3.84 -17.09 17.89
C GLU A 568 2.85 -15.92 18.00
N TYR A 569 3.26 -14.71 17.61
CA TYR A 569 2.36 -13.55 17.54
C TYR A 569 1.15 -13.82 16.63
N ARG A 570 1.37 -14.46 15.46
CA ARG A 570 0.25 -14.82 14.56
C ARG A 570 -0.61 -15.95 15.13
N ALA A 571 -0.03 -16.90 15.81
CA ALA A 571 -0.78 -17.95 16.51
C ALA A 571 -1.64 -17.34 17.62
N GLU A 572 -1.13 -16.31 18.32
CA GLU A 572 -1.87 -15.59 19.35
C GLU A 572 -3.02 -14.76 18.75
N GLU A 573 -2.77 -14.05 17.65
CA GLU A 573 -3.87 -13.37 16.93
C GLU A 573 -4.98 -14.37 16.58
N TRP A 574 -4.61 -15.55 16.09
CA TRP A 574 -5.57 -16.59 15.74
C TRP A 574 -6.33 -17.12 16.99
N ARG A 575 -5.64 -17.44 18.09
CA ARG A 575 -6.27 -17.82 19.36
C ARG A 575 -7.28 -16.78 19.87
N ARG A 576 -7.01 -15.49 19.62
CA ARG A 576 -7.90 -14.37 19.99
C ARG A 576 -9.00 -14.11 18.97
N GLY A 577 -9.13 -14.90 17.92
CA GLY A 577 -10.11 -14.68 16.86
C GLY A 577 -9.83 -13.43 16.00
N ILE A 578 -8.59 -12.94 15.97
CA ILE A 578 -8.18 -11.82 15.15
C ILE A 578 -7.68 -12.34 13.81
N TRP A 579 -8.52 -12.23 12.81
CA TRP A 579 -8.20 -12.66 11.46
C TRP A 579 -7.68 -11.49 10.64
N LYS A 580 -6.39 -11.50 10.34
CA LYS A 580 -5.79 -10.59 9.36
C LYS A 580 -5.33 -11.43 8.17
N PRO A 581 -5.77 -11.09 6.95
CA PRO A 581 -5.59 -11.96 5.78
C PRO A 581 -4.12 -12.17 5.35
N TYR A 582 -3.18 -11.46 5.97
CA TYR A 582 -1.75 -11.50 5.58
C TYR A 582 -0.79 -11.67 6.73
#